data_94c9a5b1d2129b2f6919cb26262b92c9
#
_entry.id   94c9a5b1d2129b2f6919cb26262b92c9
#
_cell.length_a   1.000
_cell.length_b   1.000
_cell.length_c   1.000
_cell.angle_alpha   90.00
_cell.angle_beta   90.00
_cell.angle_gamma   90.00
#
_symmetry.space_group_name_H-M   'P 1'
#
loop_
_entity.id
_entity.type
_entity.pdbx_description
1 polymer ?
#
loop_
_entity_poly.entity_id
_entity_poly.type
_entity_poly.pdbx_seq_one_letter_code
_entity_poly.pdbx_strand_id
1 'polypeptide(L)'
;MTASRGGGVAQGLEIDMSGPYSTEPVTKIDEVFPQDTNAYNTLFGGRLMSIMDTAAGMVSSKFAHREFVTVSVDALKFRRPAYQGDLIETTARVVHTSTHTAGVHVVAKRLDRSEWVTEEICSGFFFMVAIDSQMKPIPIPQFTPNGEEEQRMWNLAQAARDAMKAAGQ
;
A
#
# COMPACT_ATOMS: atom_id res chain seq x y z
N MET A 1 -15.99 -27.21 35.60
CA MET A 1 -16.61 -27.05 34.27
C MET A 1 -15.58 -26.45 33.32
N THR A 2 -14.94 -27.30 32.55
CA THR A 2 -13.94 -26.92 31.56
C THR A 2 -14.63 -26.75 30.21
N ALA A 3 -14.71 -25.52 29.74
CA ALA A 3 -15.24 -25.23 28.41
C ALA A 3 -14.16 -25.59 27.37
N SER A 4 -14.37 -26.69 26.65
CA SER A 4 -13.64 -27.07 25.46
C SER A 4 -13.88 -26.04 24.36
N ARG A 5 -12.84 -25.27 24.01
CA ARG A 5 -12.86 -24.50 22.76
C ARG A 5 -12.62 -25.46 21.62
N GLY A 6 -13.69 -25.85 20.95
CA GLY A 6 -13.63 -26.59 19.71
C GLY A 6 -12.88 -25.76 18.67
N GLY A 7 -11.69 -26.21 18.27
CA GLY A 7 -10.98 -25.68 17.13
C GLY A 7 -11.74 -26.03 15.86
N GLY A 8 -12.51 -25.07 15.34
CA GLY A 8 -13.02 -25.15 14.00
C GLY A 8 -11.82 -25.10 13.05
N VAL A 9 -11.55 -26.22 12.37
CA VAL A 9 -10.67 -26.25 11.21
C VAL A 9 -11.31 -25.31 10.20
N ALA A 10 -10.71 -24.13 10.00
CA ALA A 10 -11.10 -23.26 8.91
C ALA A 10 -10.88 -24.06 7.62
N GLN A 11 -11.97 -24.52 7.02
CA GLN A 11 -11.93 -25.02 5.66
C GLN A 11 -11.34 -23.88 4.84
N GLY A 12 -10.18 -24.12 4.21
CA GLY A 12 -9.50 -23.12 3.41
C GLY A 12 -10.47 -22.63 2.35
N LEU A 13 -10.93 -21.38 2.50
CA LEU A 13 -11.70 -20.71 1.46
C LEU A 13 -10.84 -20.75 0.21
N GLU A 14 -11.31 -21.48 -0.78
CA GLU A 14 -10.69 -21.51 -2.10
C GLU A 14 -10.73 -20.08 -2.64
N ILE A 15 -9.56 -19.46 -2.82
CA ILE A 15 -9.48 -18.08 -3.26
C ILE A 15 -9.80 -18.01 -4.74
N ASP A 16 -10.81 -17.23 -5.05
CA ASP A 16 -11.20 -16.98 -6.43
C ASP A 16 -10.08 -16.23 -7.17
N MET A 17 -9.53 -16.89 -8.19
CA MET A 17 -8.49 -16.35 -9.06
C MET A 17 -9.04 -15.82 -10.38
N SER A 18 -10.35 -15.82 -10.58
CA SER A 18 -10.99 -15.31 -11.81
C SER A 18 -10.87 -13.79 -11.97
N GLY A 19 -10.60 -13.08 -10.88
CA GLY A 19 -10.40 -11.64 -10.85
C GLY A 19 -10.16 -11.15 -9.43
N PRO A 20 -9.83 -9.84 -9.27
CA PRO A 20 -9.67 -9.25 -7.95
C PRO A 20 -11.00 -9.18 -7.20
N TYR A 21 -10.94 -9.29 -5.87
CA TYR A 21 -12.11 -9.09 -5.01
C TYR A 21 -12.56 -7.62 -4.97
N SER A 22 -11.62 -6.69 -5.09
CA SER A 22 -11.89 -5.28 -5.19
C SER A 22 -10.74 -4.54 -5.85
N THR A 23 -11.04 -3.58 -6.72
CA THR A 23 -10.07 -2.64 -7.30
C THR A 23 -10.17 -1.24 -6.68
N GLU A 24 -11.09 -1.06 -5.71
CA GLU A 24 -11.29 0.21 -5.03
C GLU A 24 -10.08 0.56 -4.17
N PRO A 25 -9.68 1.84 -4.13
CA PRO A 25 -8.58 2.29 -3.29
C PRO A 25 -8.91 2.16 -1.80
N VAL A 26 -7.86 2.23 -0.99
CA VAL A 26 -7.96 2.46 0.44
C VAL A 26 -7.47 3.87 0.73
N THR A 27 -8.28 4.63 1.46
CA THR A 27 -7.91 5.96 1.94
C THR A 27 -8.00 5.96 3.47
N LYS A 28 -6.96 6.46 4.12
CA LYS A 28 -6.90 6.61 5.57
C LYS A 28 -6.41 7.99 5.93
N ILE A 29 -6.78 8.47 7.10
CA ILE A 29 -6.35 9.76 7.64
C ILE A 29 -5.65 9.52 8.97
N ASP A 30 -4.43 10.03 9.09
CA ASP A 30 -3.62 10.02 10.30
C ASP A 30 -3.35 11.45 10.76
N GLU A 31 -3.22 11.66 12.04
CA GLU A 31 -2.80 12.93 12.62
C GLU A 31 -1.30 12.90 12.91
N VAL A 32 -0.62 14.01 12.68
CA VAL A 32 0.80 14.17 13.05
C VAL A 32 0.90 14.59 14.52
N PHE A 33 1.30 13.66 15.38
CA PHE A 33 1.54 13.90 16.79
C PHE A 33 2.99 14.34 17.06
N PRO A 34 3.31 14.91 18.24
CA PRO A 34 4.68 15.31 18.57
C PRO A 34 5.71 14.20 18.38
N GLN A 35 5.38 12.96 18.76
CA GLN A 35 6.27 11.80 18.62
C GLN A 35 6.50 11.36 17.17
N ASP A 36 5.71 11.86 16.23
CA ASP A 36 5.87 11.59 14.80
C ASP A 36 6.83 12.57 14.11
N THR A 37 7.32 13.56 14.85
CA THR A 37 8.15 14.64 14.31
C THR A 37 9.64 14.43 14.58
N ASN A 38 10.45 15.04 13.72
CA ASN A 38 11.91 15.12 13.84
C ASN A 38 12.36 16.36 14.63
N ALA A 39 13.68 16.60 14.69
CA ALA A 39 14.26 17.77 15.39
C ALA A 39 13.82 19.13 14.78
N TYR A 40 13.26 19.13 13.59
CA TYR A 40 12.79 20.34 12.90
C TYR A 40 11.27 20.55 13.03
N ASN A 41 10.60 19.77 13.88
CA ASN A 41 9.15 19.77 14.08
C ASN A 41 8.34 19.43 12.82
N THR A 42 8.95 18.73 11.86
CA THR A 42 8.26 18.20 10.69
C THR A 42 8.04 16.71 10.83
N LEU A 43 7.04 16.19 10.13
CA LEU A 43 6.76 14.74 10.10
C LEU A 43 8.03 13.98 9.67
N PHE A 44 8.47 13.07 10.52
CA PHE A 44 9.63 12.22 10.23
C PHE A 44 9.36 11.35 9.00
N GLY A 45 10.29 11.38 8.03
CA GLY A 45 10.14 10.64 6.77
C GLY A 45 9.89 9.15 6.94
N GLY A 46 10.56 8.52 7.90
CA GLY A 46 10.34 7.10 8.24
C GLY A 46 8.93 6.83 8.77
N ARG A 47 8.36 7.77 9.53
CA ARG A 47 6.98 7.66 10.00
C ARG A 47 5.99 7.77 8.84
N LEU A 48 6.23 8.71 7.91
CA LEU A 48 5.41 8.84 6.71
C LEU A 48 5.47 7.58 5.84
N MET A 49 6.66 7.00 5.65
CA MET A 49 6.82 5.72 4.95
C MET A 49 6.03 4.59 5.62
N SER A 50 6.05 4.52 6.96
CA SER A 50 5.27 3.55 7.73
C SER A 50 3.76 3.70 7.50
N ILE A 51 3.25 4.93 7.47
CA ILE A 51 1.85 5.23 7.17
C ILE A 51 1.49 4.76 5.75
N MET A 52 2.34 5.06 4.79
CA MET A 52 2.14 4.69 3.39
C MET A 52 2.22 3.17 3.18
N ASP A 53 3.17 2.52 3.82
CA ASP A 53 3.35 1.06 3.78
C ASP A 53 2.12 0.33 4.34
N THR A 54 1.58 0.81 5.44
CA THR A 54 0.35 0.27 6.03
C THR A 54 -0.83 0.36 5.06
N ALA A 55 -1.00 1.50 4.39
CA ALA A 55 -2.04 1.68 3.38
C ALA A 55 -1.86 0.73 2.18
N ALA A 56 -0.60 0.54 1.75
CA ALA A 56 -0.27 -0.40 0.67
C ALA A 56 -0.63 -1.84 1.03
N GLY A 57 -0.35 -2.27 2.25
CA GLY A 57 -0.74 -3.58 2.76
C GLY A 57 -2.26 -3.78 2.81
N MET A 58 -2.97 -2.77 3.29
CA MET A 58 -4.44 -2.80 3.38
C MET A 58 -5.10 -2.95 2.01
N VAL A 59 -4.69 -2.16 1.03
CA VAL A 59 -5.28 -2.23 -0.33
C VAL A 59 -4.93 -3.53 -1.03
N SER A 60 -3.73 -4.05 -0.82
CA SER A 60 -3.32 -5.35 -1.37
C SER A 60 -4.17 -6.49 -0.80
N SER A 61 -4.40 -6.49 0.51
CA SER A 61 -5.27 -7.48 1.15
C SER A 61 -6.73 -7.36 0.70
N LYS A 62 -7.23 -6.15 0.52
CA LYS A 62 -8.57 -5.91 -0.04
C LYS A 62 -8.70 -6.42 -1.48
N PHE A 63 -7.63 -6.29 -2.26
CA PHE A 63 -7.58 -6.71 -3.65
C PHE A 63 -7.60 -8.24 -3.80
N ALA A 64 -6.80 -8.95 -3.02
CA ALA A 64 -6.51 -10.37 -3.24
C ALA A 64 -6.97 -11.31 -2.13
N HIS A 65 -7.46 -10.79 -0.99
CA HIS A 65 -7.78 -11.57 0.22
C HIS A 65 -6.62 -12.50 0.65
N ARG A 66 -5.40 -11.96 0.58
CA ARG A 66 -4.14 -12.60 1.01
C ARG A 66 -3.42 -11.73 2.01
N GLU A 67 -2.47 -12.32 2.71
CA GLU A 67 -1.47 -11.57 3.48
C GLU A 67 -0.33 -11.15 2.55
N PHE A 68 0.22 -9.96 2.79
CA PHE A 68 1.26 -9.38 1.98
C PHE A 68 2.42 -8.87 2.83
N VAL A 69 3.61 -8.92 2.25
CA VAL A 69 4.80 -8.26 2.78
C VAL A 69 5.36 -7.29 1.73
N THR A 70 5.93 -6.19 2.19
CA THR A 70 6.59 -5.22 1.34
C THR A 70 7.97 -5.76 0.96
N VAL A 71 8.27 -5.84 -0.34
CA VAL A 71 9.56 -6.30 -0.83
C VAL A 71 10.41 -5.18 -1.40
N SER A 72 9.79 -4.12 -1.88
CA SER A 72 10.51 -2.95 -2.39
C SER A 72 9.61 -1.73 -2.46
N VAL A 73 10.26 -0.57 -2.43
CA VAL A 73 9.60 0.74 -2.60
C VAL A 73 10.42 1.52 -3.60
N ASP A 74 9.77 2.09 -4.61
CA ASP A 74 10.45 2.84 -5.66
C ASP A 74 9.84 4.21 -5.89
N ALA A 75 10.69 5.11 -6.39
CA ALA A 75 10.32 6.47 -6.76
C ALA A 75 9.62 7.25 -5.63
N LEU A 76 9.96 6.95 -4.38
CA LEU A 76 9.43 7.68 -3.23
C LEU A 76 9.99 9.09 -3.22
N LYS A 77 9.11 10.08 -3.40
CA LYS A 77 9.49 11.50 -3.50
C LYS A 77 8.81 12.29 -2.40
N PHE A 78 9.63 12.84 -1.49
CA PHE A 78 9.20 13.77 -0.45
C PHE A 78 9.22 15.18 -1.04
N ARG A 79 8.04 15.75 -1.28
CA ARG A 79 7.91 17.04 -1.97
C ARG A 79 7.81 18.22 -1.03
N ARG A 80 7.12 18.04 0.09
CA ARG A 80 6.79 19.09 1.05
C ARG A 80 6.74 18.53 2.46
N PRO A 81 7.06 19.34 3.48
CA PRO A 81 6.95 18.92 4.88
C PRO A 81 5.49 18.93 5.35
N ALA A 82 5.20 18.09 6.33
CA ALA A 82 4.02 18.19 7.18
C ALA A 82 4.47 18.51 8.60
N TYR A 83 3.59 19.12 9.38
CA TYR A 83 3.90 19.63 10.71
C TYR A 83 3.01 18.99 11.76
N GLN A 84 3.42 19.09 13.02
CA GLN A 84 2.59 18.65 14.14
C GLN A 84 1.19 19.28 14.06
N GLY A 85 0.17 18.45 14.24
CA GLY A 85 -1.23 18.86 14.17
C GLY A 85 -1.84 18.76 12.78
N ASP A 86 -1.03 18.60 11.72
CA ASP A 86 -1.54 18.35 10.39
C ASP A 86 -2.22 16.98 10.30
N LEU A 87 -3.17 16.85 9.39
CA LEU A 87 -3.74 15.58 8.97
C LEU A 87 -3.05 15.09 7.71
N ILE A 88 -2.81 13.78 7.64
CA ILE A 88 -2.24 13.14 6.46
C ILE A 88 -3.28 12.20 5.87
N GLU A 89 -3.76 12.53 4.68
CA GLU A 89 -4.63 11.67 3.90
C GLU A 89 -3.79 10.81 2.98
N THR A 90 -3.84 9.50 3.17
CA THR A 90 -3.07 8.55 2.37
C THR A 90 -4.03 7.68 1.56
N THR A 91 -3.84 7.68 0.25
CA THR A 91 -4.62 6.86 -0.68
C THR A 91 -3.71 5.87 -1.37
N ALA A 92 -4.06 4.59 -1.28
CA ALA A 92 -3.35 3.49 -1.90
C ALA A 92 -4.25 2.78 -2.92
N ARG A 93 -3.71 2.46 -4.08
CA ARG A 93 -4.41 1.77 -5.16
C ARG A 93 -3.51 0.74 -5.79
N VAL A 94 -4.01 -0.48 -6.00
CA VAL A 94 -3.33 -1.48 -6.83
C VAL A 94 -3.40 -1.02 -8.28
N VAL A 95 -2.25 -0.89 -8.92
CA VAL A 95 -2.13 -0.39 -10.32
C VAL A 95 -1.41 -1.38 -11.23
N HIS A 96 -0.80 -2.41 -10.66
CA HIS A 96 -0.02 -3.41 -11.38
C HIS A 96 -0.04 -4.74 -10.64
N THR A 97 -0.01 -5.84 -11.37
CA THR A 97 0.17 -7.18 -10.79
C THR A 97 1.16 -8.00 -11.61
N SER A 98 1.83 -8.90 -10.94
CA SER A 98 2.47 -10.05 -11.54
C SER A 98 2.00 -11.30 -10.82
N THR A 99 2.59 -12.47 -11.06
CA THR A 99 2.08 -13.73 -10.50
C THR A 99 1.82 -13.68 -8.99
N HIS A 100 2.75 -13.11 -8.21
CA HIS A 100 2.69 -13.07 -6.75
C HIS A 100 2.74 -11.65 -6.18
N THR A 101 2.86 -10.64 -7.02
CA THR A 101 3.18 -9.26 -6.59
C THR A 101 2.09 -8.30 -7.00
N ALA A 102 1.63 -7.49 -6.06
CA ALA A 102 0.82 -6.32 -6.31
C ALA A 102 1.72 -5.07 -6.32
N GLY A 103 1.66 -4.29 -7.40
CA GLY A 103 2.24 -2.96 -7.48
C GLY A 103 1.22 -1.94 -7.02
N VAL A 104 1.53 -1.20 -5.96
CA VAL A 104 0.62 -0.25 -5.31
C VAL A 104 1.16 1.15 -5.47
N HIS A 105 0.36 2.05 -6.03
CA HIS A 105 0.64 3.48 -6.01
C HIS A 105 0.05 4.09 -4.74
N VAL A 106 0.89 4.77 -3.97
CA VAL A 106 0.50 5.42 -2.72
C VAL A 106 0.79 6.90 -2.80
N VAL A 107 -0.21 7.70 -2.46
CA VAL A 107 -0.12 9.16 -2.41
C VAL A 107 -0.48 9.62 -1.01
N ALA A 108 0.41 10.38 -0.38
CA ALA A 108 0.15 11.04 0.88
C ALA A 108 -0.03 12.54 0.66
N LYS A 109 -1.10 13.08 1.22
CA LYS A 109 -1.45 14.49 1.13
C LYS A 109 -1.55 15.08 2.53
N ARG A 110 -1.04 16.27 2.70
CA ARG A 110 -1.31 17.09 3.88
C ARG A 110 -2.72 17.68 3.72
N LEU A 111 -3.54 17.54 4.74
CA LEU A 111 -4.88 18.10 4.81
C LEU A 111 -4.88 19.25 5.81
N ASP A 112 -5.17 20.44 5.34
CA ASP A 112 -5.34 21.61 6.21
C ASP A 112 -6.68 21.52 6.94
N ARG A 113 -6.66 21.66 8.29
CA ARG A 113 -7.86 21.51 9.13
C ARG A 113 -8.85 22.64 8.97
N SER A 114 -8.36 23.84 8.68
CA SER A 114 -9.21 25.05 8.66
C SER A 114 -9.94 25.20 7.34
N GLU A 115 -9.26 24.93 6.23
CA GLU A 115 -9.79 25.10 4.89
C GLU A 115 -10.20 23.79 4.23
N TRP A 116 -9.78 22.67 4.79
CA TRP A 116 -9.99 21.30 4.29
C TRP A 116 -9.45 21.09 2.89
N VAL A 117 -8.31 21.73 2.61
CA VAL A 117 -7.59 21.64 1.32
C VAL A 117 -6.45 20.66 1.44
N THR A 118 -6.26 19.85 0.40
CA THR A 118 -5.18 18.85 0.33
C THR A 118 -4.02 19.32 -0.52
N GLU A 119 -2.81 18.94 -0.11
CA GLU A 119 -1.57 19.18 -0.81
C GLU A 119 -0.72 17.90 -0.80
N GLU A 120 -0.29 17.42 -1.97
CA GLU A 120 0.56 16.24 -2.05
C GLU A 120 1.92 16.50 -1.40
N ILE A 121 2.30 15.65 -0.46
CA ILE A 121 3.59 15.71 0.24
C ILE A 121 4.54 14.58 -0.14
N CYS A 122 4.01 13.43 -0.53
CA CYS A 122 4.81 12.27 -0.90
C CYS A 122 4.00 11.32 -1.80
N SER A 123 4.67 10.67 -2.73
CA SER A 123 4.10 9.57 -3.52
C SER A 123 5.17 8.55 -3.87
N GLY A 124 4.76 7.33 -4.18
CA GLY A 124 5.67 6.28 -4.62
C GLY A 124 4.95 4.98 -4.94
N PHE A 125 5.71 4.00 -5.41
CA PHE A 125 5.25 2.65 -5.68
C PHE A 125 5.76 1.69 -4.62
N PHE A 126 4.83 0.91 -4.06
CA PHE A 126 5.10 -0.15 -3.08
C PHE A 126 4.83 -1.49 -3.75
N PHE A 127 5.81 -2.37 -3.78
CA PHE A 127 5.66 -3.71 -4.33
C PHE A 127 5.48 -4.70 -3.19
N MET A 128 4.30 -5.33 -3.21
CA MET A 128 3.81 -6.20 -2.15
C MET A 128 3.71 -7.62 -2.66
N VAL A 129 4.31 -8.58 -1.97
CA VAL A 129 4.24 -10.01 -2.33
C VAL A 129 3.25 -10.72 -1.41
N ALA A 130 2.32 -11.46 -2.03
CA ALA A 130 1.40 -12.31 -1.29
C ALA A 130 2.13 -13.53 -0.73
N ILE A 131 1.88 -13.85 0.52
CA ILE A 131 2.53 -14.95 1.23
C ILE A 131 1.54 -15.89 1.90
N ASP A 132 1.96 -17.14 2.07
CA ASP A 132 1.27 -18.13 2.88
C ASP A 132 1.74 -18.08 4.35
N SER A 133 1.22 -19.00 5.18
CA SER A 133 1.58 -19.10 6.60
C SER A 133 3.06 -19.44 6.85
N GLN A 134 3.78 -19.89 5.83
CA GLN A 134 5.22 -20.18 5.89
C GLN A 134 6.08 -19.08 5.22
N MET A 135 5.50 -17.91 4.98
CA MET A 135 6.16 -16.78 4.31
C MET A 135 6.58 -17.08 2.86
N LYS A 136 5.96 -18.06 2.21
CA LYS A 136 6.25 -18.38 0.81
C LYS A 136 5.33 -17.60 -0.12
N PRO A 137 5.85 -17.10 -1.25
CA PRO A 137 5.03 -16.40 -2.25
C PRO A 137 3.92 -17.29 -2.80
N ILE A 138 2.72 -16.72 -2.91
CA ILE A 138 1.56 -17.38 -3.49
C ILE A 138 0.91 -16.51 -4.56
N PRO A 139 0.22 -17.14 -5.55
CA PRO A 139 -0.43 -16.40 -6.64
C PRO A 139 -1.54 -15.46 -6.15
N ILE A 140 -1.75 -14.39 -6.90
CA ILE A 140 -2.83 -13.43 -6.68
C ILE A 140 -3.69 -13.28 -7.94
N PRO A 141 -4.96 -12.83 -7.79
CA PRO A 141 -5.76 -12.40 -8.93
C PRO A 141 -5.06 -11.30 -9.71
N GLN A 142 -5.24 -11.24 -11.02
CA GLN A 142 -4.56 -10.28 -11.87
C GLN A 142 -5.42 -9.03 -12.09
N PHE A 143 -4.77 -7.87 -12.01
CA PHE A 143 -5.35 -6.59 -12.38
C PHE A 143 -5.23 -6.40 -13.90
N THR A 144 -6.31 -5.98 -14.53
CA THR A 144 -6.31 -5.60 -15.94
C THR A 144 -6.65 -4.12 -16.03
N PRO A 145 -5.71 -3.26 -16.50
CA PRO A 145 -6.00 -1.84 -16.62
C PRO A 145 -7.12 -1.58 -17.62
N ASN A 146 -8.01 -0.67 -17.25
CA ASN A 146 -9.13 -0.23 -18.07
C ASN A 146 -9.07 1.28 -18.28
N GLY A 147 -8.88 1.71 -19.52
CA GLY A 147 -8.74 3.11 -19.87
C GLY A 147 -7.30 3.64 -19.81
N GLU A 148 -7.12 4.86 -20.27
CA GLU A 148 -5.79 5.46 -20.47
C GLU A 148 -5.05 5.70 -19.16
N GLU A 149 -5.74 6.16 -18.12
CA GLU A 149 -5.11 6.47 -16.84
C GLU A 149 -4.61 5.21 -16.12
N GLU A 150 -5.40 4.17 -16.07
CA GLU A 150 -4.98 2.90 -15.45
C GLU A 150 -3.85 2.26 -16.26
N GLN A 151 -3.87 2.36 -17.58
CA GLN A 151 -2.78 1.87 -18.44
C GLN A 151 -1.51 2.68 -18.22
N ARG A 152 -1.62 3.99 -18.06
CA ARG A 152 -0.49 4.86 -17.74
C ARG A 152 0.15 4.47 -16.40
N MET A 153 -0.65 4.28 -15.38
CA MET A 153 -0.18 3.87 -14.05
C MET A 153 0.44 2.48 -14.07
N TRP A 154 -0.15 1.55 -14.81
CA TRP A 154 0.42 0.22 -15.04
C TRP A 154 1.83 0.31 -15.63
N ASN A 155 1.99 1.10 -16.68
CA ASN A 155 3.26 1.26 -17.38
C ASN A 155 4.33 1.89 -16.48
N LEU A 156 3.96 2.88 -15.65
CA LEU A 156 4.87 3.49 -14.69
C LEU A 156 5.32 2.49 -13.63
N ALA A 157 4.40 1.70 -13.09
CA ALA A 157 4.72 0.66 -12.10
C ALA A 157 5.59 -0.44 -12.71
N GLN A 158 5.31 -0.86 -13.95
CA GLN A 158 6.13 -1.84 -14.65
C GLN A 158 7.56 -1.33 -14.87
N ALA A 159 7.71 -0.08 -15.29
CA ALA A 159 9.02 0.55 -15.47
C ALA A 159 9.80 0.65 -14.16
N ALA A 160 9.15 1.03 -13.07
CA ALA A 160 9.73 1.08 -11.73
C ALA A 160 10.23 -0.32 -11.30
N ARG A 161 9.41 -1.34 -11.50
CA ARG A 161 9.76 -2.73 -11.18
C ARG A 161 10.95 -3.22 -12.00
N ASP A 162 10.97 -2.93 -13.29
CA ASP A 162 12.07 -3.35 -14.18
C ASP A 162 13.39 -2.66 -13.82
N ALA A 163 13.34 -1.38 -13.47
CA ALA A 163 14.51 -0.62 -13.01
C ALA A 163 15.09 -1.20 -11.70
N MET A 164 14.26 -1.61 -10.76
CA MET A 164 14.72 -2.23 -9.51
C MET A 164 15.33 -3.61 -9.74
N LYS A 165 14.79 -4.41 -10.65
CA LYS A 165 15.38 -5.71 -11.03
C LYS A 165 16.74 -5.54 -11.67
N ALA A 166 16.90 -4.56 -12.55
CA ALA A 166 18.18 -4.25 -13.19
C ALA A 166 19.24 -3.78 -12.19
N ALA A 167 18.86 -3.00 -11.17
CA ALA A 167 19.77 -2.50 -10.14
C ALA A 167 20.22 -3.57 -9.14
N GLY A 168 19.44 -4.66 -8.98
CA GLY A 168 19.74 -5.78 -8.07
C GLY A 168 20.61 -6.88 -8.66
N GLN A 169 21.11 -6.75 -9.88
CA GLN A 169 21.97 -7.71 -10.55
C GLN A 169 23.46 -7.44 -10.35
#